data_a79572cff728bbd709ac561fd969b65a
#
_entry.id   a79572cff728bbd709ac561fd969b65a
#
_cell.length_a   1.000
_cell.length_b   1.000
_cell.length_c   1.000
_cell.angle_alpha   90.00
_cell.angle_beta   90.00
_cell.angle_gamma   90.00
#
_symmetry.space_group_name_H-M   'P 1'
#
loop_
_entity.id
_entity.type
_entity.pdbx_description
1 polymer ?
#
loop_
_entity_poly.entity_id
_entity_poly.type
_entity_poly.pdbx_seq_one_letter_code
_entity_poly.pdbx_strand_id
1 'polypeptide(L)'
;MLENNHGHIVTIASGAGLVGASGLVDYCSSKFAAVGLHESLTHELYGLKKSGIKTTVVCPSFINTGMFDGVKTSEVAPLLQQDNVCDLIVEAIRKNQHKLLIPKLLNLSLVLNSMSTTDAQLEVQDMIGLHHSMDTFTGRHQKSS
;
A
#
# COMPACT_ATOMS: atom_id res chain seq x y z
N MET A 1 -14.21 10.17 -18.81
CA MET A 1 -13.62 11.08 -17.80
C MET A 1 -12.88 12.25 -18.45
N LEU A 2 -11.96 12.01 -19.40
CA LEU A 2 -11.15 13.07 -20.02
C LEU A 2 -11.99 14.16 -20.70
N GLU A 3 -13.00 13.79 -21.49
CA GLU A 3 -13.87 14.70 -22.20
C GLU A 3 -14.61 15.65 -21.25
N ASN A 4 -15.21 15.08 -20.20
CA ASN A 4 -16.05 15.83 -19.25
C ASN A 4 -15.22 16.48 -18.13
N ASN A 5 -13.89 16.29 -18.11
CA ASN A 5 -13.02 16.72 -17.03
C ASN A 5 -13.62 16.41 -15.62
N HIS A 6 -14.14 15.20 -15.44
CA HIS A 6 -14.80 14.80 -14.21
C HIS A 6 -14.61 13.30 -13.95
N GLY A 7 -14.27 12.96 -12.71
CA GLY A 7 -14.14 11.57 -12.26
C GLY A 7 -13.18 11.40 -11.10
N HIS A 8 -13.09 10.17 -10.61
CA HIS A 8 -12.14 9.80 -9.55
C HIS A 8 -11.57 8.41 -9.84
N ILE A 9 -10.25 8.32 -9.94
CA ILE A 9 -9.52 7.07 -10.16
C ILE A 9 -8.94 6.63 -8.82
N VAL A 10 -9.31 5.44 -8.37
CA VAL A 10 -8.83 4.87 -7.12
C VAL A 10 -8.01 3.62 -7.42
N THR A 11 -6.76 3.61 -6.99
CA THR A 11 -5.85 2.46 -7.15
C THR A 11 -5.61 1.80 -5.81
N ILE A 12 -5.97 0.53 -5.67
CA ILE A 12 -5.69 -0.26 -4.47
C ILE A 12 -4.32 -0.95 -4.65
N ALA A 13 -3.30 -0.34 -4.09
CA ALA A 13 -1.94 -0.86 -4.07
C ALA A 13 -1.65 -1.64 -2.77
N SER A 14 -0.57 -1.33 -2.08
CA SER A 14 -0.14 -1.90 -0.79
C SER A 14 1.03 -1.09 -0.24
N GLY A 15 1.31 -1.19 1.05
CA GLY A 15 2.58 -0.78 1.63
C GLY A 15 3.78 -1.46 0.96
N ALA A 16 3.60 -2.71 0.51
CA ALA A 16 4.58 -3.47 -0.29
C ALA A 16 4.84 -2.89 -1.70
N GLY A 17 4.10 -1.86 -2.12
CA GLY A 17 4.39 -1.05 -3.31
C GLY A 17 5.30 0.14 -3.03
N LEU A 18 5.73 0.32 -1.79
CA LEU A 18 6.56 1.44 -1.33
C LEU A 18 7.84 0.96 -0.64
N VAL A 19 7.84 -0.28 -0.16
CA VAL A 19 8.97 -0.94 0.52
C VAL A 19 9.01 -2.40 0.09
N GLY A 20 10.22 -2.93 -0.19
CA GLY A 20 10.42 -4.36 -0.44
C GLY A 20 10.25 -5.16 0.83
N ALA A 21 9.78 -6.41 0.70
CA ALA A 21 9.66 -7.36 1.81
C ALA A 21 10.17 -8.74 1.40
N SER A 22 10.86 -9.41 2.31
CA SER A 22 11.35 -10.77 2.13
C SER A 22 10.19 -11.73 1.89
N GLY A 23 10.36 -12.68 0.96
CA GLY A 23 9.31 -13.66 0.62
C GLY A 23 8.17 -13.12 -0.27
N LEU A 24 8.23 -11.86 -0.70
CA LEU A 24 7.18 -11.20 -1.48
C LEU A 24 7.70 -10.50 -2.74
N VAL A 25 8.73 -11.04 -3.40
CA VAL A 25 9.39 -10.37 -4.55
C VAL A 25 8.41 -10.07 -5.68
N ASP A 26 7.62 -11.03 -6.11
CA ASP A 26 6.61 -10.90 -7.16
C ASP A 26 5.48 -9.96 -6.74
N TYR A 27 4.97 -10.11 -5.52
CA TYR A 27 3.92 -9.26 -4.98
C TYR A 27 4.40 -7.81 -4.86
N CYS A 28 5.56 -7.55 -4.25
CA CYS A 28 6.14 -6.22 -4.16
C CYS A 28 6.31 -5.60 -5.55
N SER A 29 6.89 -6.34 -6.51
CA SER A 29 7.06 -5.87 -7.88
C SER A 29 5.75 -5.41 -8.51
N SER A 30 4.69 -6.21 -8.35
CA SER A 30 3.35 -5.88 -8.86
C SER A 30 2.77 -4.61 -8.21
N LYS A 31 3.00 -4.44 -6.90
CA LYS A 31 2.47 -3.30 -6.15
C LYS A 31 3.28 -2.02 -6.37
N PHE A 32 4.60 -2.11 -6.56
CA PHE A 32 5.42 -0.99 -7.03
C PHE A 32 4.96 -0.52 -8.42
N ALA A 33 4.68 -1.46 -9.34
CA ALA A 33 4.12 -1.11 -10.65
C ALA A 33 2.77 -0.39 -10.53
N ALA A 34 1.89 -0.82 -9.64
CA ALA A 34 0.59 -0.17 -9.42
C ALA A 34 0.74 1.26 -8.86
N VAL A 35 1.68 1.48 -7.93
CA VAL A 35 1.97 2.82 -7.40
C VAL A 35 2.57 3.70 -8.48
N GLY A 36 3.59 3.22 -9.21
CA GLY A 36 4.24 3.96 -10.28
C GLY A 36 3.27 4.35 -11.42
N LEU A 37 2.39 3.43 -11.82
CA LEU A 37 1.32 3.72 -12.77
C LEU A 37 0.40 4.84 -12.26
N HIS A 38 -0.03 4.75 -11.00
CA HIS A 38 -0.92 5.75 -10.40
C HIS A 38 -0.28 7.14 -10.33
N GLU A 39 0.98 7.22 -9.89
CA GLU A 39 1.72 8.47 -9.81
C GLU A 39 1.92 9.09 -11.19
N SER A 40 2.34 8.29 -12.17
CA SER A 40 2.54 8.75 -13.56
C SER A 40 1.23 9.27 -14.15
N LEU A 41 0.13 8.54 -13.97
CA LEU A 41 -1.19 8.96 -14.43
C LEU A 41 -1.64 10.27 -13.76
N THR A 42 -1.37 10.45 -12.47
CA THR A 42 -1.68 11.70 -11.76
C THR A 42 -0.91 12.89 -12.35
N HIS A 43 0.37 12.71 -12.65
CA HIS A 43 1.20 13.73 -13.30
C HIS A 43 0.73 14.03 -14.72
N GLU A 44 0.32 13.02 -15.49
CA GLU A 44 -0.23 13.20 -16.83
C GLU A 44 -1.52 14.01 -16.81
N LEU A 45 -2.47 13.69 -15.92
CA LEU A 45 -3.70 14.44 -15.73
C LEU A 45 -3.43 15.90 -15.34
N TYR A 46 -2.44 16.13 -14.49
CA TYR A 46 -1.99 17.48 -14.14
C TYR A 46 -1.45 18.23 -15.35
N GLY A 47 -0.56 17.61 -16.15
CA GLY A 47 -0.02 18.18 -17.39
C GLY A 47 -1.10 18.52 -18.41
N LEU A 48 -2.12 17.68 -18.52
CA LEU A 48 -3.31 17.89 -19.38
C LEU A 48 -4.32 18.90 -18.80
N LYS A 49 -4.04 19.51 -17.65
CA LYS A 49 -4.92 20.45 -16.93
C LYS A 49 -6.32 19.88 -16.62
N LYS A 50 -6.40 18.57 -16.38
CA LYS A 50 -7.65 17.85 -16.08
C LYS A 50 -7.94 17.84 -14.56
N SER A 51 -8.02 19.00 -13.95
CA SER A 51 -8.18 19.20 -12.50
C SER A 51 -9.49 18.65 -11.90
N GLY A 52 -10.49 18.42 -12.73
CA GLY A 52 -11.74 17.79 -12.33
C GLY A 52 -11.66 16.26 -12.18
N ILE A 53 -10.57 15.64 -12.64
CA ILE A 53 -10.32 14.21 -12.43
C ILE A 53 -9.42 14.07 -11.19
N LYS A 54 -9.94 13.42 -10.15
CA LYS A 54 -9.24 13.17 -8.90
C LYS A 54 -8.59 11.79 -8.94
N THR A 55 -7.52 11.63 -8.15
CA THR A 55 -6.81 10.35 -8.04
C THR A 55 -6.54 10.04 -6.58
N THR A 56 -6.72 8.77 -6.19
CA THR A 56 -6.39 8.28 -4.84
C THR A 56 -5.66 6.94 -4.96
N VAL A 57 -4.44 6.84 -4.44
CA VAL A 57 -3.77 5.55 -4.25
C VAL A 57 -3.87 5.13 -2.79
N VAL A 58 -4.27 3.88 -2.57
CA VAL A 58 -4.43 3.28 -1.24
C VAL A 58 -3.34 2.25 -1.04
N CYS A 59 -2.54 2.43 0.00
CA CYS A 59 -1.41 1.57 0.35
C CYS A 59 -1.59 1.02 1.77
N PRO A 60 -2.40 -0.01 1.96
CA PRO A 60 -2.59 -0.64 3.26
C PRO A 60 -1.43 -1.59 3.59
N SER A 61 -1.23 -1.83 4.88
CA SER A 61 -0.48 -2.97 5.41
C SER A 61 -1.31 -4.26 5.29
N PHE A 62 -1.03 -5.27 6.09
CA PHE A 62 -1.76 -6.54 6.11
C PHE A 62 -3.21 -6.33 6.54
N ILE A 63 -4.17 -6.85 5.74
CA ILE A 63 -5.59 -6.77 6.05
C ILE A 63 -6.09 -8.21 6.37
N ASN A 64 -6.92 -8.32 7.40
CA ASN A 64 -7.54 -9.58 7.80
C ASN A 64 -8.64 -10.01 6.81
N THR A 65 -8.22 -10.53 5.66
CA THR A 65 -9.09 -11.05 4.58
C THR A 65 -8.91 -12.56 4.36
N GLY A 66 -8.08 -13.22 5.18
CA GLY A 66 -7.63 -14.57 4.95
C GLY A 66 -6.52 -14.69 3.89
N MET A 67 -6.21 -13.61 3.15
CA MET A 67 -5.14 -13.61 2.15
C MET A 67 -3.76 -13.76 2.78
N PHE A 68 -3.57 -13.21 3.98
CA PHE A 68 -2.32 -13.22 4.73
C PHE A 68 -2.39 -14.09 5.98
N ASP A 69 -3.10 -15.21 5.92
CA ASP A 69 -3.16 -16.15 7.03
C ASP A 69 -1.75 -16.68 7.36
N GLY A 70 -1.41 -16.69 8.64
CA GLY A 70 -0.09 -17.10 9.13
C GLY A 70 0.99 -16.01 9.05
N VAL A 71 0.68 -14.79 8.57
CA VAL A 71 1.66 -13.69 8.62
C VAL A 71 1.97 -13.29 10.06
N LYS A 72 3.26 -13.06 10.36
CA LYS A 72 3.68 -12.45 11.61
C LYS A 72 3.55 -10.92 11.49
N THR A 73 2.77 -10.34 12.39
CA THR A 73 2.55 -8.88 12.42
C THR A 73 3.37 -8.25 13.55
N SER A 74 3.63 -6.94 13.40
CA SER A 74 4.30 -6.11 14.41
C SER A 74 3.46 -4.87 14.71
N GLU A 75 3.85 -4.09 15.71
CA GLU A 75 3.18 -2.82 16.01
C GLU A 75 3.24 -1.82 14.84
N VAL A 76 4.31 -1.89 14.03
CA VAL A 76 4.48 -1.03 12.85
C VAL A 76 3.62 -1.49 11.68
N ALA A 77 3.38 -2.81 11.56
CA ALA A 77 2.56 -3.40 10.52
C ALA A 77 1.50 -4.34 11.14
N PRO A 78 0.51 -3.79 11.87
CA PRO A 78 -0.54 -4.59 12.50
C PRO A 78 -1.48 -5.19 11.45
N LEU A 79 -2.18 -6.25 11.85
CA LEU A 79 -3.26 -6.82 11.03
C LEU A 79 -4.49 -5.91 11.10
N LEU A 80 -4.84 -5.30 9.98
CA LEU A 80 -5.93 -4.33 9.87
C LEU A 80 -7.28 -5.04 9.73
N GLN A 81 -8.32 -4.47 10.33
CA GLN A 81 -9.69 -4.95 10.14
C GLN A 81 -10.29 -4.38 8.85
N GLN A 82 -11.01 -5.23 8.08
CA GLN A 82 -11.55 -4.88 6.77
C GLN A 82 -12.45 -3.65 6.82
N ASP A 83 -13.41 -3.62 7.75
CA ASP A 83 -14.40 -2.54 7.86
C ASP A 83 -13.73 -1.19 8.10
N ASN A 84 -12.74 -1.15 9.01
CA ASN A 84 -11.98 0.07 9.28
C ASN A 84 -11.21 0.56 8.05
N VAL A 85 -10.64 -0.37 7.28
CA VAL A 85 -9.91 -0.03 6.03
C VAL A 85 -10.89 0.52 4.99
N CYS A 86 -12.07 -0.10 4.84
CA CYS A 86 -13.11 0.35 3.91
C CYS A 86 -13.58 1.77 4.26
N ASP A 87 -13.84 2.05 5.53
CA ASP A 87 -14.26 3.37 5.99
C ASP A 87 -13.21 4.44 5.69
N LEU A 88 -11.94 4.15 5.96
CA LEU A 88 -10.83 5.05 5.66
C LEU A 88 -10.67 5.31 4.15
N ILE A 89 -10.89 4.29 3.32
CA ILE A 89 -10.86 4.45 1.86
C ILE A 89 -11.98 5.35 1.39
N VAL A 90 -13.21 5.11 1.85
CA VAL A 90 -14.37 5.95 1.49
C VAL A 90 -14.16 7.40 1.93
N GLU A 91 -13.62 7.60 3.14
CA GLU A 91 -13.29 8.94 3.63
C GLU A 91 -12.22 9.63 2.76
N ALA A 92 -11.15 8.92 2.39
CA ALA A 92 -10.09 9.43 1.53
C ALA A 92 -10.63 9.86 0.15
N ILE A 93 -11.51 9.05 -0.44
CA ILE A 93 -12.16 9.36 -1.72
C ILE A 93 -13.02 10.63 -1.58
N ARG A 94 -13.85 10.73 -0.55
CA ARG A 94 -14.69 11.90 -0.29
C ARG A 94 -13.89 13.19 -0.10
N LYS A 95 -12.69 13.07 0.49
CA LYS A 95 -11.76 14.20 0.74
C LYS A 95 -10.83 14.49 -0.42
N ASN A 96 -10.91 13.75 -1.53
CA ASN A 96 -9.94 13.81 -2.65
C ASN A 96 -8.49 13.67 -2.18
N GLN A 97 -8.24 12.79 -1.22
CA GLN A 97 -6.91 12.53 -0.70
C GLN A 97 -6.09 11.74 -1.74
N HIS A 98 -4.96 12.29 -2.19
CA HIS A 98 -4.16 11.67 -3.25
C HIS A 98 -3.50 10.34 -2.85
N LYS A 99 -3.04 10.23 -1.59
CA LYS A 99 -2.37 9.01 -1.09
C LYS A 99 -2.89 8.68 0.31
N LEU A 100 -3.37 7.46 0.49
CA LEU A 100 -3.81 6.92 1.76
C LEU A 100 -2.88 5.78 2.19
N LEU A 101 -2.13 5.97 3.27
CA LEU A 101 -1.29 4.95 3.91
C LEU A 101 -1.97 4.46 5.19
N ILE A 102 -2.10 3.16 5.35
CA ILE A 102 -2.74 2.54 6.51
C ILE A 102 -1.83 1.44 7.06
N PRO A 103 -1.37 1.51 8.31
CA PRO A 103 -1.58 2.60 9.29
C PRO A 103 -0.80 3.87 8.95
N LYS A 104 -1.19 5.00 9.55
CA LYS A 104 -0.52 6.30 9.31
C LYS A 104 0.97 6.29 9.67
N LEU A 105 1.40 5.40 10.54
CA LEU A 105 2.79 5.22 10.92
C LEU A 105 3.70 4.87 9.72
N LEU A 106 3.15 4.24 8.67
CA LEU A 106 3.88 3.98 7.43
C LEU A 106 4.43 5.25 6.78
N ASN A 107 3.77 6.42 6.96
CA ASN A 107 4.31 7.68 6.43
C ASN A 107 5.67 8.02 7.05
N LEU A 108 5.79 7.87 8.37
CA LEU A 108 7.04 8.16 9.08
C LEU A 108 8.13 7.17 8.68
N SER A 109 7.81 5.88 8.62
CA SER A 109 8.78 4.85 8.23
C SER A 109 9.30 5.05 6.80
N LEU A 110 8.45 5.48 5.86
CA LEU A 110 8.86 5.77 4.49
C LEU A 110 9.80 6.98 4.39
N VAL A 111 9.52 8.05 5.15
CA VAL A 111 10.40 9.23 5.19
C VAL A 111 11.77 8.85 5.74
N LEU A 112 11.82 8.14 6.86
CA LEU A 112 13.07 7.66 7.45
C LEU A 112 13.82 6.72 6.48
N ASN A 113 13.09 5.83 5.83
CA ASN A 113 13.66 4.90 4.84
C ASN A 113 14.30 5.64 3.66
N SER A 114 13.63 6.68 3.13
CA SER A 114 14.14 7.45 1.99
C SER A 114 15.42 8.25 2.30
N MET A 115 15.68 8.52 3.58
CA MET A 115 16.87 9.24 4.05
C MET A 115 18.01 8.31 4.49
N SER A 116 17.77 7.01 4.53
CA SER A 116 18.71 5.99 5.03
C SER A 116 19.41 5.27 3.89
N THR A 117 20.62 4.73 4.16
CA THR A 117 21.31 3.81 3.25
C THR A 117 20.56 2.47 3.21
N THR A 118 20.78 1.70 2.15
CA THR A 118 20.15 0.37 2.01
C THR A 118 20.47 -0.55 3.19
N ASP A 119 21.73 -0.54 3.66
CA ASP A 119 22.13 -1.36 4.80
C ASP A 119 21.37 -0.99 6.08
N ALA A 120 21.24 0.32 6.37
CA ALA A 120 20.47 0.78 7.51
C ALA A 120 18.96 0.44 7.38
N GLN A 121 18.41 0.48 6.17
CA GLN A 121 17.04 0.05 5.92
C GLN A 121 16.84 -1.43 6.23
N LEU A 122 17.77 -2.28 5.79
CA LEU A 122 17.72 -3.73 6.04
C LEU A 122 17.81 -4.03 7.54
N GLU A 123 18.72 -3.37 8.27
CA GLU A 123 18.86 -3.54 9.72
C GLU A 123 17.58 -3.13 10.47
N VAL A 124 16.99 -1.98 10.12
CA VAL A 124 15.73 -1.52 10.73
C VAL A 124 14.59 -2.49 10.42
N GLN A 125 14.49 -2.97 9.19
CA GLN A 125 13.46 -3.93 8.80
C GLN A 125 13.61 -5.27 9.53
N ASP A 126 14.83 -5.70 9.79
CA ASP A 126 15.11 -6.89 10.60
C ASP A 126 14.71 -6.67 12.07
N MET A 127 15.09 -5.53 12.66
CA MET A 127 14.72 -5.17 14.04
C MET A 127 13.20 -5.14 14.28
N ILE A 128 12.41 -4.69 13.29
CA ILE A 128 10.94 -4.67 13.38
C ILE A 128 10.29 -5.99 12.93
N GLY A 129 11.10 -7.00 12.59
CA GLY A 129 10.64 -8.34 12.21
C GLY A 129 10.01 -8.43 10.82
N LEU A 130 10.21 -7.44 9.94
CA LEU A 130 9.59 -7.44 8.61
C LEU A 130 10.16 -8.55 7.72
N HIS A 131 11.45 -8.87 7.85
CA HIS A 131 12.11 -9.95 7.09
C HIS A 131 11.57 -11.34 7.43
N HIS A 132 11.02 -11.51 8.63
CA HIS A 132 10.46 -12.76 9.13
C HIS A 132 8.93 -12.82 9.10
N SER A 133 8.30 -11.79 8.53
CA SER A 133 6.83 -11.69 8.52
C SER A 133 6.16 -12.82 7.74
N MET A 134 6.84 -13.34 6.71
CA MET A 134 6.31 -14.40 5.83
C MET A 134 6.76 -15.82 6.21
N ASP A 135 7.59 -16.01 7.24
CA ASP A 135 8.13 -17.32 7.60
C ASP A 135 7.04 -18.36 7.93
N THR A 136 5.93 -17.93 8.48
CA THR A 136 4.79 -18.77 8.85
C THR A 136 3.56 -18.54 7.95
N PHE A 137 3.77 -17.90 6.81
CA PHE A 137 2.70 -17.60 5.86
C PHE A 137 2.14 -18.89 5.25
N THR A 138 0.83 -19.07 5.36
CA THR A 138 0.11 -20.23 4.80
C THR A 138 -0.82 -19.81 3.66
N GLY A 139 -1.14 -18.53 3.58
CA GLY A 139 -2.08 -18.01 2.58
C GLY A 139 -3.51 -18.47 2.81
N ARG A 140 -4.38 -18.14 1.87
CA ARG A 140 -5.78 -18.54 1.92
C ARG A 140 -5.88 -20.05 1.70
N HIS A 141 -6.34 -20.80 2.70
CA HIS A 141 -6.68 -22.21 2.51
C HIS A 141 -7.78 -22.31 1.44
N GLN A 142 -7.50 -22.99 0.32
CA GLN A 142 -8.55 -23.43 -0.58
C GLN A 142 -9.43 -24.38 0.22
N LYS A 143 -10.69 -24.01 0.46
CA LYS A 143 -11.68 -25.00 0.90
C LYS A 143 -11.76 -26.03 -0.21
N SER A 144 -11.26 -27.24 0.05
CA SER A 144 -11.51 -28.38 -0.82
C SER A 144 -13.04 -28.52 -0.92
N SER A 145 -13.56 -28.23 -2.10
CA SER A 145 -14.94 -28.52 -2.48
C SER A 145 -15.16 -30.01 -2.64
#